data_60b7af23347e27b138ab5dbe0d604c58
#
_entry.id   60b7af23347e27b138ab5dbe0d604c58
#
_cell.length_a   1.000
_cell.length_b   1.000
_cell.length_c   1.000
_cell.angle_alpha   90.00
_cell.angle_beta   90.00
_cell.angle_gamma   90.00
#
_symmetry.space_group_name_H-M   'P 1'
#
loop_
_entity.id
_entity.type
_entity.pdbx_description
1 polymer ?
#
loop_
_entity_poly.entity_id
_entity_poly.type
_entity_poly.pdbx_seq_one_letter_code
_entity_poly.pdbx_strand_id
1 'polypeptide(L)'
;GGYGGLCKTINCLCDFGEYHIYDMEPASRLQEKYLSNFKIDGKVFHHSEPEELKDIDLLISNYAYSELGEKLQDLYYNNVIVNSKKVYMILNRGQVSREVFLKRAEKDFEVTVEKVLDFWPPNGHLYYTTLIRK
;
A
#
# COMPACT_ATOMS: atom_id res chain seq x y z
N GLY A 1 -4.74 -4.64 3.89
CA GLY A 1 -5.99 -4.33 3.25
C GLY A 1 -7.20 -4.06 4.16
N GLY A 2 -7.11 -4.32 5.46
CA GLY A 2 -8.27 -4.25 6.34
C GLY A 2 -9.38 -5.20 5.86
N TYR A 3 -10.63 -4.79 5.96
CA TYR A 3 -11.78 -5.60 5.52
C TYR A 3 -12.25 -5.32 4.08
N GLY A 4 -11.50 -4.55 3.28
CA GLY A 4 -11.87 -4.19 1.91
C GLY A 4 -12.51 -2.80 1.75
N GLY A 5 -12.68 -2.05 2.85
CA GLY A 5 -13.34 -0.75 2.83
C GLY A 5 -12.67 0.28 1.92
N LEU A 6 -11.34 0.25 1.79
CA LEU A 6 -10.64 1.15 0.88
C LEU A 6 -11.00 0.88 -0.59
N CYS A 7 -11.06 -0.38 -1.01
CA CYS A 7 -11.50 -0.76 -2.36
C CYS A 7 -12.90 -0.22 -2.66
N LYS A 8 -13.85 -0.45 -1.74
CA LYS A 8 -15.21 0.10 -1.87
C LYS A 8 -15.22 1.62 -1.99
N THR A 9 -14.42 2.31 -1.16
CA THR A 9 -14.35 3.79 -1.19
C THR A 9 -13.79 4.29 -2.51
N ILE A 10 -12.72 3.69 -3.01
CA ILE A 10 -12.14 4.04 -4.32
C ILE A 10 -13.14 3.81 -5.44
N ASN A 11 -13.87 2.70 -5.43
CA ASN A 11 -14.92 2.42 -6.42
C ASN A 11 -16.05 3.48 -6.43
N CYS A 12 -16.26 4.17 -5.32
CA CYS A 12 -17.23 5.27 -5.28
C CYS A 12 -16.67 6.61 -5.81
N LEU A 13 -15.35 6.74 -5.91
CA LEU A 13 -14.68 8.00 -6.26
C LEU A 13 -14.14 8.01 -7.68
N CYS A 14 -13.75 6.86 -8.21
CA CYS A 14 -13.19 6.75 -9.56
C CYS A 14 -13.35 5.34 -10.11
N ASP A 15 -13.36 5.24 -11.43
CA ASP A 15 -13.32 3.96 -12.13
C ASP A 15 -11.91 3.37 -12.05
N PHE A 16 -11.81 2.05 -11.95
CA PHE A 16 -10.58 1.30 -12.08
C PHE A 16 -10.82 0.01 -12.88
N GLY A 17 -9.82 -0.43 -13.63
CA GLY A 17 -9.86 -1.69 -14.36
C GLY A 17 -9.65 -2.89 -13.42
N GLU A 18 -8.57 -2.83 -12.66
CA GLU A 18 -8.15 -3.88 -11.73
C GLU A 18 -7.74 -3.30 -10.38
N TYR A 19 -8.07 -4.00 -9.31
CA TYR A 19 -7.72 -3.66 -7.94
C TYR A 19 -7.11 -4.87 -7.25
N HIS A 20 -5.85 -4.78 -6.87
CA HIS A 20 -5.11 -5.87 -6.25
C HIS A 20 -4.96 -5.62 -4.74
N ILE A 21 -5.39 -6.58 -3.93
CA ILE A 21 -5.29 -6.52 -2.47
C ILE A 21 -4.30 -7.57 -2.01
N TYR A 22 -3.27 -7.14 -1.30
CA TYR A 22 -2.31 -8.02 -0.64
C TYR A 22 -2.62 -8.11 0.85
N ASP A 23 -2.93 -9.31 1.33
CA ASP A 23 -3.19 -9.55 2.75
C ASP A 23 -3.07 -11.05 3.07
N MET A 24 -3.11 -11.41 4.34
CA MET A 24 -3.17 -12.81 4.77
C MET A 24 -4.47 -13.45 4.30
N GLU A 25 -4.45 -14.75 4.01
CA GLU A 25 -5.61 -15.50 3.52
C GLU A 25 -6.90 -15.31 4.35
N PRO A 26 -6.88 -15.33 5.72
CA PRO A 26 -8.10 -15.07 6.49
C PRO A 26 -8.68 -13.67 6.29
N ALA A 27 -7.82 -12.65 6.11
CA ALA A 27 -8.24 -11.29 5.82
C ALA A 27 -8.82 -11.19 4.39
N SER A 28 -8.22 -11.87 3.42
CA SER A 28 -8.71 -11.92 2.04
C SER A 28 -10.12 -12.50 1.96
N ARG A 29 -10.40 -13.59 2.67
CA ARG A 29 -11.77 -14.16 2.74
C ARG A 29 -12.80 -13.20 3.34
N LEU A 30 -12.40 -12.42 4.37
CA LEU A 30 -13.28 -11.40 4.94
C LEU A 30 -13.54 -10.27 3.94
N GLN A 31 -12.51 -9.86 3.20
CA GLN A 31 -12.59 -8.83 2.17
C GLN A 31 -13.52 -9.25 1.03
N GLU A 32 -13.38 -10.48 0.52
CA GLU A 32 -14.27 -11.06 -0.49
C GLU A 32 -15.72 -11.04 -0.02
N LYS A 33 -15.98 -11.55 1.19
CA LYS A 33 -17.31 -11.55 1.78
C LYS A 33 -17.88 -10.14 1.96
N TYR A 34 -17.07 -9.18 2.37
CA TYR A 34 -17.50 -7.79 2.51
C TYR A 34 -17.81 -7.17 1.16
N LEU A 35 -16.89 -7.29 0.19
CA LEU A 35 -17.00 -6.67 -1.12
C LEU A 35 -18.13 -7.28 -1.96
N SER A 36 -18.47 -8.56 -1.76
CA SER A 36 -19.60 -9.20 -2.45
C SER A 36 -20.96 -8.56 -2.15
N ASN A 37 -21.07 -7.71 -1.13
CA ASN A 37 -22.29 -6.98 -0.82
C ASN A 37 -22.44 -5.67 -1.62
N PHE A 38 -21.47 -5.33 -2.46
CA PHE A 38 -21.45 -4.08 -3.22
C PHE A 38 -21.25 -4.35 -4.70
N LYS A 39 -21.78 -3.45 -5.52
CA LYS A 39 -21.42 -3.43 -6.93
C LYS A 39 -20.02 -2.79 -7.05
N ILE A 40 -19.06 -3.56 -7.49
CA ILE A 40 -17.71 -3.12 -7.82
C ILE A 40 -17.58 -3.18 -9.34
N ASP A 41 -17.25 -2.06 -9.96
CA ASP A 41 -17.26 -1.93 -11.43
C ASP A 41 -15.97 -2.49 -12.07
N GLY A 42 -14.87 -2.57 -11.31
CA GLY A 42 -13.60 -3.18 -11.72
C GLY A 42 -13.45 -4.63 -11.24
N LYS A 43 -12.35 -5.26 -11.66
CA LYS A 43 -11.96 -6.59 -11.18
C LYS A 43 -11.18 -6.47 -9.88
N VAL A 44 -11.46 -7.30 -8.89
CA VAL A 44 -10.74 -7.36 -7.62
C VAL A 44 -9.99 -8.68 -7.52
N PHE A 45 -8.69 -8.59 -7.23
CA PHE A 45 -7.80 -9.74 -7.04
C PHE A 45 -7.26 -9.73 -5.62
N HIS A 46 -7.17 -10.91 -5.02
CA HIS A 46 -6.62 -11.12 -3.69
C HIS A 46 -5.34 -11.94 -3.77
N HIS A 47 -4.28 -11.47 -3.11
CA HIS A 47 -2.97 -12.11 -3.10
C HIS A 47 -2.51 -12.33 -1.66
N SER A 48 -2.01 -13.51 -1.36
CA SER A 48 -1.37 -13.83 -0.08
C SER A 48 0.16 -13.66 -0.12
N GLU A 49 0.73 -13.58 -1.31
CA GLU A 49 2.16 -13.44 -1.54
C GLU A 49 2.43 -12.26 -2.49
N PRO A 50 3.56 -11.56 -2.36
CA PRO A 50 3.93 -10.47 -3.25
C PRO A 50 4.44 -10.97 -4.62
N GLU A 51 3.51 -11.47 -5.44
CA GLU A 51 3.78 -11.81 -6.83
C GLU A 51 4.16 -10.56 -7.64
N GLU A 52 4.94 -10.76 -8.71
CA GLU A 52 5.32 -9.67 -9.60
C GLU A 52 4.08 -9.13 -10.34
N LEU A 53 3.73 -7.88 -10.09
CA LEU A 53 2.75 -7.13 -10.87
C LEU A 53 3.48 -6.06 -11.69
N LYS A 54 2.99 -5.82 -12.91
CA LYS A 54 3.52 -4.79 -13.82
C LYS A 54 2.47 -3.72 -14.08
N ASP A 55 2.95 -2.56 -14.49
CA ASP A 55 2.12 -1.43 -14.92
C ASP A 55 1.09 -0.97 -13.87
N ILE A 56 1.49 -0.97 -12.60
CA ILE A 56 0.66 -0.50 -11.50
C ILE A 56 0.58 1.04 -11.55
N ASP A 57 -0.63 1.59 -11.72
CA ASP A 57 -0.82 3.05 -11.76
C ASP A 57 -0.65 3.67 -10.37
N LEU A 58 -1.22 3.04 -9.34
CA LEU A 58 -1.16 3.53 -7.97
C LEU A 58 -1.07 2.38 -6.96
N LEU A 59 -0.07 2.44 -6.09
CA LEU A 59 0.04 1.59 -4.90
C LEU A 59 -0.28 2.40 -3.66
N ILE A 60 -1.10 1.82 -2.78
CA ILE A 60 -1.44 2.43 -1.49
C ILE A 60 -1.08 1.45 -0.36
N SER A 61 -0.32 1.93 0.63
CA SER A 61 -0.01 1.17 1.84
C SER A 61 -0.17 2.04 3.08
N ASN A 62 -1.22 1.79 3.84
CA ASN A 62 -1.46 2.46 5.11
C ASN A 62 -0.96 1.56 6.24
N TYR A 63 0.22 1.87 6.79
CA TYR A 63 0.95 1.19 7.86
C TYR A 63 1.50 -0.21 7.51
N ALA A 64 0.77 -1.01 6.73
CA ALA A 64 1.04 -2.43 6.53
C ALA A 64 2.51 -2.72 6.12
N TYR A 65 3.05 -1.97 5.14
CA TYR A 65 4.41 -2.21 4.67
C TYR A 65 5.47 -2.05 5.77
N SER A 66 5.34 -1.04 6.63
CA SER A 66 6.30 -0.79 7.72
C SER A 66 6.25 -1.83 8.85
N GLU A 67 5.19 -2.63 8.93
CA GLU A 67 5.03 -3.71 9.92
C GLU A 67 5.63 -5.04 9.46
N LEU A 68 5.98 -5.16 8.18
CA LEU A 68 6.56 -6.38 7.61
C LEU A 68 8.03 -6.55 8.04
N GLY A 69 8.46 -7.80 8.17
CA GLY A 69 9.88 -8.12 8.31
C GLY A 69 10.69 -7.79 7.05
N GLU A 70 11.98 -7.55 7.22
CA GLU A 70 12.90 -7.07 6.17
C GLU A 70 12.81 -7.89 4.87
N LYS A 71 12.85 -9.21 4.96
CA LYS A 71 12.77 -10.11 3.79
C LYS A 71 11.48 -9.90 2.97
N LEU A 72 10.37 -9.73 3.67
CA LEU A 72 9.08 -9.53 3.03
C LEU A 72 8.96 -8.12 2.45
N GLN A 73 9.52 -7.11 3.13
CA GLN A 73 9.64 -5.76 2.59
C GLN A 73 10.46 -5.76 1.29
N ASP A 74 11.55 -6.54 1.22
CA ASP A 74 12.36 -6.67 0.01
C ASP A 74 11.59 -7.30 -1.14
N LEU A 75 10.80 -8.33 -0.89
CA LEU A 75 9.95 -8.95 -1.90
C LEU A 75 8.89 -7.97 -2.42
N TYR A 76 8.18 -7.28 -1.54
CA TYR A 76 7.21 -6.25 -1.95
C TYR A 76 7.86 -5.11 -2.72
N TYR A 77 9.05 -4.69 -2.30
CA TYR A 77 9.76 -3.63 -3.01
C TYR A 77 10.08 -4.04 -4.45
N ASN A 78 10.68 -5.21 -4.63
CA ASN A 78 11.13 -5.67 -5.93
C ASN A 78 9.99 -6.09 -6.87
N ASN A 79 8.91 -6.67 -6.33
CA ASN A 79 7.85 -7.26 -7.14
C ASN A 79 6.68 -6.31 -7.39
N VAL A 80 6.44 -5.35 -6.49
CA VAL A 80 5.26 -4.49 -6.54
C VAL A 80 5.62 -3.01 -6.57
N ILE A 81 6.43 -2.53 -5.60
CA ILE A 81 6.70 -1.10 -5.45
C ILE A 81 7.44 -0.55 -6.67
N VAL A 82 8.52 -1.18 -7.12
CA VAL A 82 9.30 -0.72 -8.29
C VAL A 82 8.51 -0.75 -9.60
N ASN A 83 7.42 -1.49 -9.66
CA ASN A 83 6.55 -1.59 -10.84
C ASN A 83 5.38 -0.59 -10.80
N SER A 84 5.33 0.24 -9.76
CA SER A 84 4.28 1.23 -9.56
C SER A 84 4.69 2.59 -10.11
N LYS A 85 3.78 3.27 -10.84
CA LYS A 85 4.00 4.65 -11.33
C LYS A 85 3.94 5.65 -10.19
N LYS A 86 3.00 5.46 -9.27
CA LYS A 86 2.80 6.29 -8.08
C LYS A 86 2.62 5.40 -6.86
N VAL A 87 3.22 5.81 -5.74
CA VAL A 87 3.09 5.11 -4.47
C VAL A 87 2.70 6.11 -3.38
N TYR A 88 1.68 5.77 -2.62
CA TYR A 88 1.28 6.51 -1.43
C TYR A 88 1.39 5.60 -0.20
N MET A 89 2.18 6.02 0.78
CA MET A 89 2.39 5.25 1.99
C MET A 89 2.26 6.09 3.25
N ILE A 90 1.60 5.53 4.26
CA ILE A 90 1.72 5.99 5.63
C ILE A 90 2.65 5.00 6.33
N LEU A 91 3.80 5.49 6.79
CA LEU A 91 4.80 4.68 7.48
C LEU A 91 4.78 5.01 8.98
N ASN A 92 4.76 3.99 9.79
CA ASN A 92 4.93 4.09 11.23
C ASN A 92 6.36 3.68 11.64
N ARG A 93 6.64 3.60 12.95
CA ARG A 93 7.87 3.02 13.48
C ARG A 93 7.78 1.49 13.34
N GLY A 94 8.22 0.97 12.18
CA GLY A 94 8.23 -0.45 11.88
C GLY A 94 9.55 -1.13 12.21
N GLN A 95 9.69 -2.39 11.77
CA GLN A 95 10.91 -3.21 11.96
C GLN A 95 12.10 -2.69 11.14
N VAL A 96 11.85 -2.09 9.99
CA VAL A 96 12.88 -1.43 9.17
C VAL A 96 12.73 0.07 9.29
N SER A 97 13.85 0.78 9.46
CA SER A 97 13.78 2.22 9.62
C SER A 97 13.26 2.88 8.33
N ARG A 98 12.40 3.87 8.51
CA ARG A 98 11.88 4.69 7.40
C ARG A 98 13.01 5.24 6.53
N GLU A 99 14.10 5.68 7.14
CA GLU A 99 15.25 6.25 6.45
C GLU A 99 15.89 5.26 5.48
N VAL A 100 16.00 3.99 5.85
CA VAL A 100 16.50 2.91 4.98
C VAL A 100 15.60 2.74 3.76
N PHE A 101 14.28 2.69 3.99
CA PHE A 101 13.31 2.61 2.90
C PHE A 101 13.38 3.82 1.95
N LEU A 102 13.38 5.03 2.50
CA LEU A 102 13.42 6.26 1.69
C LEU A 102 14.70 6.33 0.84
N LYS A 103 15.86 6.05 1.44
CA LYS A 103 17.14 6.00 0.72
C LYS A 103 17.14 4.97 -0.42
N ARG A 104 16.47 3.85 -0.23
CA ARG A 104 16.29 2.86 -1.28
C ARG A 104 15.38 3.40 -2.40
N ALA A 105 14.25 3.99 -2.02
CA ALA A 105 13.25 4.50 -2.95
C ALA A 105 13.77 5.66 -3.83
N GLU A 106 14.67 6.49 -3.31
CA GLU A 106 15.30 7.60 -4.05
C GLU A 106 16.03 7.16 -5.33
N LYS A 107 16.40 5.88 -5.46
CA LYS A 107 17.02 5.34 -6.68
C LYS A 107 16.05 5.30 -7.85
N ASP A 108 14.80 4.95 -7.58
CA ASP A 108 13.78 4.66 -8.59
C ASP A 108 12.69 5.74 -8.67
N PHE A 109 12.55 6.56 -7.62
CA PHE A 109 11.45 7.50 -7.46
C PHE A 109 11.91 8.90 -7.05
N GLU A 110 11.11 9.90 -7.40
CA GLU A 110 11.06 11.17 -6.68
C GLU A 110 10.30 10.95 -5.37
N VAL A 111 10.93 11.30 -4.25
CA VAL A 111 10.40 11.03 -2.91
C VAL A 111 9.95 12.33 -2.26
N THR A 112 8.68 12.41 -1.88
CA THR A 112 8.14 13.50 -1.06
C THR A 112 7.67 12.94 0.28
N VAL A 113 8.08 13.57 1.37
CA VAL A 113 7.70 13.19 2.73
C VAL A 113 7.05 14.37 3.42
N GLU A 114 5.81 14.18 3.85
CA GLU A 114 5.06 15.19 4.60
C GLU A 114 4.72 14.66 5.99
N LYS A 115 4.94 15.50 7.00
CA LYS A 115 4.52 15.19 8.37
C LYS A 115 3.00 15.33 8.46
N VAL A 116 2.34 14.28 8.96
CA VAL A 116 0.92 14.37 9.31
C VAL A 116 0.76 15.33 10.48
N LEU A 117 -0.19 16.24 10.41
CA LEU A 117 -0.55 17.14 11.50
C LEU A 117 -0.79 16.34 12.78
N ASP A 118 -0.31 16.86 13.91
CA ASP A 118 -0.22 16.25 15.25
C ASP A 118 -1.59 15.88 15.86
N PHE A 119 -2.30 14.92 15.29
CA PHE A 119 -3.59 14.49 15.84
C PHE A 119 -3.52 13.33 16.83
N TRP A 120 -2.38 12.63 16.96
CA TRP A 120 -2.26 11.49 17.88
C TRP A 120 -0.87 10.85 17.90
N PRO A 121 -0.38 10.37 19.03
CA PRO A 121 -0.25 10.93 20.39
C PRO A 121 0.93 11.89 20.50
N PRO A 122 1.17 12.58 21.63
CA PRO A 122 2.14 13.70 21.72
C PRO A 122 3.59 13.37 21.36
N ASN A 123 3.95 12.10 21.17
CA ASN A 123 5.29 11.65 20.80
C ASN A 123 5.34 10.76 19.54
N GLY A 124 4.25 10.63 18.80
CA GLY A 124 4.16 9.84 17.57
C GLY A 124 4.14 10.73 16.33
N HIS A 125 5.16 10.64 15.48
CA HIS A 125 5.15 11.31 14.19
C HIS A 125 4.72 10.32 13.11
N LEU A 126 3.55 10.57 12.51
CA LEU A 126 3.13 9.92 11.28
C LEU A 126 3.65 10.71 10.10
N TYR A 127 4.04 10.02 9.04
CA TYR A 127 4.51 10.64 7.81
C TYR A 127 3.79 10.06 6.62
N TYR A 128 3.27 10.92 5.76
CA TYR A 128 2.91 10.55 4.41
C TYR A 128 4.17 10.48 3.56
N THR A 129 4.25 9.46 2.76
CA THR A 129 5.33 9.32 1.78
C THR A 129 4.69 9.13 0.42
N THR A 130 4.97 10.02 -0.50
CA THR A 130 4.57 9.92 -1.90
C THR A 130 5.81 9.65 -2.73
N LEU A 131 5.75 8.63 -3.57
CA LEU A 131 6.79 8.29 -4.53
C LEU A 131 6.21 8.43 -5.93
N ILE A 132 6.93 9.13 -6.81
CA ILE A 132 6.61 9.24 -8.23
C ILE A 132 7.77 8.65 -9.01
N ARG A 133 7.49 7.67 -9.88
CA ARG A 133 8.54 7.02 -10.66
C ARG A 133 9.22 8.02 -11.58
N LYS A 134 10.56 7.95 -11.63
CA LYS A 134 11.39 8.77 -12.52
C LYS A 134 11.25 8.38 -13.97
#